data_6bba4f113a78ebd2b4685baca66d0cd1
#
_entry.id   6bba4f113a78ebd2b4685baca66d0cd1
#
_cell.length_a   1.000
_cell.length_b   1.000
_cell.length_c   1.000
_cell.angle_alpha   90.00
_cell.angle_beta   90.00
_cell.angle_gamma   90.00
#
_symmetry.space_group_name_H-M   'P 1'
#
loop_
_entity.id
_entity.type
_entity.pdbx_description
1 polymer ?
#
loop_
_entity_poly.entity_id
_entity_poly.type
_entity_poly.pdbx_seq_one_letter_code
_entity_poly.pdbx_strand_id
1 'polypeptide(L)'
;ISASQKKRIQAYAKEHNFYPNVIGGALRHSRSLPMKVIGVIVPEFVHYYFASILSGIEEEARARGYRVMVAQSNERYDKEVAICDDFFKNKVCGIIVSQAKDTRRYDHFQKLMDNGVPLVFYDRICTGVNGSRVVVDDYNGAYAAVTHMIDTGCKRIAFYGSPMNLEISKNRYNGYHDALTKNGLKLNEALVRICDDRAQAEAITPEILSLPDNERPDAFFAINDDTAIGILYTAKRMGFKVPEDISICGFTNGSRSVACDPMLTTVE
;
A
#
# COMPACT_ATOMS: atom_id res chain seq x y z
N ILE A 1 4.12 -49.86 1.54
CA ILE A 1 4.07 -49.78 3.01
C ILE A 1 2.63 -49.77 3.44
N SER A 2 2.20 -50.68 4.37
CA SER A 2 0.84 -50.72 4.89
C SER A 2 0.55 -49.46 5.72
N ALA A 3 -0.77 -49.12 5.85
CA ALA A 3 -1.20 -47.97 6.65
C ALA A 3 -0.75 -48.09 8.12
N SER A 4 -0.72 -49.30 8.65
CA SER A 4 -0.25 -49.60 10.02
C SER A 4 1.23 -49.35 10.17
N GLN A 5 2.08 -49.81 9.22
CA GLN A 5 3.52 -49.57 9.22
C GLN A 5 3.83 -48.05 9.08
N LYS A 6 3.08 -47.33 8.24
CA LYS A 6 3.25 -45.88 8.10
C LYS A 6 2.98 -45.15 9.42
N LYS A 7 1.92 -45.50 10.15
CA LYS A 7 1.61 -44.94 11.49
C LYS A 7 2.75 -45.21 12.49
N ARG A 8 3.26 -46.45 12.53
CA ARG A 8 4.37 -46.83 13.44
C ARG A 8 5.63 -46.00 13.16
N ILE A 9 6.03 -45.89 11.88
CA ILE A 9 7.19 -45.07 11.48
C ILE A 9 7.00 -43.62 11.86
N GLN A 10 5.82 -43.05 11.65
CA GLN A 10 5.52 -41.67 12.00
C GLN A 10 5.54 -41.43 13.53
N ALA A 11 5.03 -42.39 14.31
CA ALA A 11 5.06 -42.33 15.77
C ALA A 11 6.51 -42.36 16.28
N TYR A 12 7.32 -43.32 15.78
CA TYR A 12 8.72 -43.44 16.13
C TYR A 12 9.55 -42.20 15.77
N ALA A 13 9.35 -41.67 14.56
CA ALA A 13 9.99 -40.44 14.12
C ALA A 13 9.64 -39.23 15.05
N LYS A 14 8.38 -39.11 15.45
CA LYS A 14 7.91 -38.08 16.39
C LYS A 14 8.53 -38.23 17.78
N GLU A 15 8.58 -39.45 18.29
CA GLU A 15 9.17 -39.76 19.61
C GLU A 15 10.66 -39.42 19.66
N HIS A 16 11.38 -39.60 18.54
CA HIS A 16 12.82 -39.30 18.42
C HIS A 16 13.10 -37.91 17.82
N ASN A 17 12.11 -37.00 17.79
CA ASN A 17 12.21 -35.65 17.24
C ASN A 17 12.82 -35.63 15.81
N PHE A 18 12.58 -36.68 15.02
CA PHE A 18 13.00 -36.72 13.63
C PHE A 18 11.95 -36.09 12.73
N TYR A 19 12.30 -34.98 12.13
CA TYR A 19 11.48 -34.28 11.12
C TYR A 19 12.15 -34.41 9.76
N PRO A 20 11.49 -35.01 8.74
CA PRO A 20 12.02 -35.05 7.40
C PRO A 20 12.35 -33.67 6.88
N ASN A 21 13.53 -33.50 6.31
CA ASN A 21 13.88 -32.25 5.62
C ASN A 21 13.01 -32.13 4.36
N VAL A 22 12.09 -31.16 4.37
CA VAL A 22 11.15 -30.91 3.27
C VAL A 22 11.89 -30.59 1.97
N ILE A 23 13.01 -29.84 2.06
CA ILE A 23 13.85 -29.49 0.93
C ILE A 23 14.55 -30.73 0.35
N GLY A 24 15.11 -31.57 1.21
CA GLY A 24 15.75 -32.84 0.80
C GLY A 24 14.74 -33.84 0.22
N GLY A 25 13.49 -33.81 0.68
CA GLY A 25 12.40 -34.62 0.13
C GLY A 25 11.99 -34.16 -1.28
N ALA A 26 11.90 -32.87 -1.53
CA ALA A 26 11.60 -32.31 -2.84
C ALA A 26 12.69 -32.60 -3.89
N LEU A 27 13.95 -32.62 -3.49
CA LEU A 27 15.09 -32.98 -4.37
C LEU A 27 15.12 -34.44 -4.78
N ARG A 28 14.61 -35.36 -3.95
CA ARG A 28 14.60 -36.82 -4.23
C ARG A 28 13.46 -37.27 -5.14
N HIS A 29 12.41 -36.52 -5.22
CA HIS A 29 11.28 -36.83 -6.10
C HIS A 29 11.38 -35.90 -7.31
N SER A 30 11.79 -36.43 -8.45
CA SER A 30 11.96 -35.73 -9.75
C SER A 30 10.73 -35.04 -10.31
N ARG A 31 9.64 -35.05 -9.61
CA ARG A 31 8.49 -34.15 -9.76
C ARG A 31 8.54 -33.19 -8.59
N SER A 32 9.30 -32.11 -8.74
CA SER A 32 9.29 -31.00 -7.79
C SER A 32 7.87 -30.41 -7.74
N LEU A 33 7.10 -30.85 -6.76
CA LEU A 33 5.97 -30.03 -6.33
C LEU A 33 6.57 -28.68 -5.95
N PRO A 34 6.10 -27.58 -6.52
CA PRO A 34 6.59 -26.25 -6.14
C PRO A 34 6.50 -26.13 -4.62
N MET A 35 7.55 -25.57 -4.00
CA MET A 35 7.48 -25.29 -2.56
C MET A 35 6.21 -24.45 -2.36
N LYS A 36 5.37 -24.86 -1.40
CA LYS A 36 4.17 -24.08 -1.06
C LYS A 36 4.56 -22.79 -0.31
N VAL A 37 5.35 -21.95 -0.96
CA VAL A 37 5.84 -20.68 -0.43
C VAL A 37 5.45 -19.58 -1.40
N ILE A 38 4.73 -18.59 -0.91
CA ILE A 38 4.36 -17.37 -1.63
C ILE A 38 5.33 -16.28 -1.22
N GLY A 39 5.93 -15.59 -2.20
CA GLY A 39 6.70 -14.36 -1.96
C GLY A 39 5.76 -13.17 -1.78
N VAL A 40 6.00 -12.33 -0.80
CA VAL A 40 5.28 -11.06 -0.63
C VAL A 40 6.28 -9.91 -0.60
N ILE A 41 6.13 -8.97 -1.52
CA ILE A 41 6.95 -7.76 -1.58
C ILE A 41 6.09 -6.59 -1.12
N VAL A 42 6.54 -5.96 -0.03
CA VAL A 42 5.91 -4.74 0.49
C VAL A 42 6.85 -3.55 0.28
N PRO A 43 6.34 -2.33 0.10
CA PRO A 43 7.18 -1.13 0.07
C PRO A 43 7.91 -0.89 1.38
N GLU A 44 7.17 -0.91 2.51
CA GLU A 44 7.68 -0.68 3.86
C GLU A 44 6.90 -1.46 4.92
N PHE A 45 7.61 -2.01 5.92
CA PHE A 45 6.96 -2.74 7.03
C PHE A 45 6.30 -1.83 8.06
N VAL A 46 6.81 -0.61 8.21
CA VAL A 46 6.36 0.32 9.25
C VAL A 46 5.02 0.98 8.96
N HIS A 47 4.55 0.89 7.72
CA HIS A 47 3.27 1.47 7.33
C HIS A 47 2.12 0.54 7.72
N TYR A 48 1.18 1.03 8.55
CA TYR A 48 0.04 0.25 9.06
C TYR A 48 -0.73 -0.50 7.98
N TYR A 49 -0.99 0.16 6.85
CA TYR A 49 -1.71 -0.40 5.72
C TYR A 49 -1.06 -1.69 5.20
N PHE A 50 0.25 -1.67 4.92
CA PHE A 50 0.96 -2.86 4.43
C PHE A 50 1.06 -3.96 5.49
N ALA A 51 1.21 -3.61 6.75
CA ALA A 51 1.22 -4.57 7.85
C ALA A 51 -0.14 -5.28 8.00
N SER A 52 -1.25 -4.54 7.84
CA SER A 52 -2.61 -5.10 7.88
C SER A 52 -2.87 -6.07 6.72
N ILE A 53 -2.51 -5.68 5.50
CA ILE A 53 -2.63 -6.56 4.32
C ILE A 53 -1.77 -7.82 4.49
N LEU A 54 -0.53 -7.67 4.96
CA LEU A 54 0.38 -8.80 5.19
C LEU A 54 -0.20 -9.80 6.19
N SER A 55 -0.86 -9.30 7.25
CA SER A 55 -1.56 -10.17 8.22
C SER A 55 -2.65 -11.00 7.55
N GLY A 56 -3.48 -10.38 6.70
CA GLY A 56 -4.53 -11.11 5.96
C GLY A 56 -3.95 -12.11 4.95
N ILE A 57 -2.87 -11.75 4.25
CA ILE A 57 -2.18 -12.66 3.33
C ILE A 57 -1.62 -13.88 4.08
N GLU A 58 -0.98 -13.67 5.25
CA GLU A 58 -0.41 -14.77 6.04
C GLU A 58 -1.48 -15.72 6.54
N GLU A 59 -2.56 -15.19 7.09
CA GLU A 59 -3.69 -15.97 7.60
C GLU A 59 -4.31 -16.86 6.51
N GLU A 60 -4.61 -16.28 5.35
CA GLU A 60 -5.21 -17.01 4.23
C GLU A 60 -4.24 -18.02 3.59
N ALA A 61 -2.97 -17.66 3.44
CA ALA A 61 -1.93 -18.56 2.94
C ALA A 61 -1.79 -19.78 3.86
N ARG A 62 -1.72 -19.57 5.17
CA ARG A 62 -1.62 -20.62 6.18
C ARG A 62 -2.83 -21.54 6.18
N ALA A 63 -4.05 -21.00 6.10
CA ALA A 63 -5.27 -21.78 6.02
C ALA A 63 -5.28 -22.75 4.82
N ARG A 64 -4.64 -22.37 3.71
CA ARG A 64 -4.47 -23.18 2.49
C ARG A 64 -3.18 -24.01 2.44
N GLY A 65 -2.43 -24.02 3.53
CA GLY A 65 -1.19 -24.81 3.66
C GLY A 65 0.01 -24.24 2.91
N TYR A 66 -0.01 -22.93 2.63
CA TYR A 66 1.13 -22.17 2.12
C TYR A 66 1.90 -21.49 3.26
N ARG A 67 3.15 -21.18 3.00
CA ARG A 67 3.99 -20.31 3.82
C ARG A 67 4.21 -18.99 3.08
N VAL A 68 4.49 -17.95 3.83
CA VAL A 68 4.78 -16.62 3.26
C VAL A 68 6.25 -16.29 3.51
N MET A 69 6.94 -15.85 2.46
CA MET A 69 8.26 -15.25 2.52
C MET A 69 8.12 -13.77 2.22
N VAL A 70 8.46 -12.91 3.17
CA VAL A 70 8.23 -11.47 3.07
C VAL A 70 9.55 -10.72 2.90
N ALA A 71 9.55 -9.74 1.99
CA ALA A 71 10.65 -8.81 1.82
C ALA A 71 10.12 -7.39 1.58
N GLN A 72 10.92 -6.38 1.95
CA GLN A 72 10.57 -4.98 1.69
C GLN A 72 11.53 -4.33 0.70
N SER A 73 10.97 -3.58 -0.25
CA SER A 73 11.74 -2.87 -1.26
C SER A 73 12.34 -1.55 -0.75
N ASN A 74 11.85 -1.01 0.38
CA ASN A 74 12.17 0.32 0.86
C ASN A 74 11.98 1.39 -0.22
N GLU A 75 10.92 1.27 -1.00
CA GLU A 75 10.56 2.17 -2.10
C GLU A 75 11.62 2.29 -3.22
N ARG A 76 12.54 1.32 -3.30
CA ARG A 76 13.68 1.34 -4.22
C ARG A 76 13.55 0.26 -5.29
N TYR A 77 13.69 0.68 -6.56
CA TYR A 77 13.68 -0.20 -7.73
C TYR A 77 14.76 -1.28 -7.68
N ASP A 78 16.01 -0.92 -7.34
CA ASP A 78 17.13 -1.86 -7.29
C ASP A 78 16.92 -2.98 -6.27
N LYS A 79 16.34 -2.65 -5.12
CA LYS A 79 15.97 -3.64 -4.10
C LYS A 79 14.81 -4.53 -4.54
N GLU A 80 13.79 -3.95 -5.17
CA GLU A 80 12.67 -4.71 -5.71
C GLU A 80 13.14 -5.74 -6.73
N VAL A 81 14.04 -5.36 -7.64
CA VAL A 81 14.68 -6.27 -8.61
C VAL A 81 15.43 -7.40 -7.90
N ALA A 82 16.26 -7.07 -6.91
CA ALA A 82 17.03 -8.05 -6.16
C ALA A 82 16.12 -9.06 -5.43
N ILE A 83 15.04 -8.59 -4.81
CA ILE A 83 14.05 -9.43 -4.13
C ILE A 83 13.35 -10.37 -5.13
N CYS A 84 12.97 -9.86 -6.29
CA CYS A 84 12.38 -10.69 -7.34
C CYS A 84 13.31 -11.81 -7.79
N ASP A 85 14.59 -11.51 -7.99
CA ASP A 85 15.61 -12.53 -8.32
C ASP A 85 15.81 -13.55 -7.19
N ASP A 86 15.81 -13.12 -5.94
CA ASP A 86 15.93 -14.00 -4.79
C ASP A 86 14.71 -14.91 -4.63
N PHE A 87 13.51 -14.41 -4.79
CA PHE A 87 12.30 -15.21 -4.76
C PHE A 87 12.26 -16.23 -5.90
N PHE A 88 12.71 -15.84 -7.10
CA PHE A 88 12.84 -16.74 -8.23
C PHE A 88 13.83 -17.88 -7.94
N LYS A 89 15.01 -17.57 -7.39
CA LYS A 89 16.03 -18.57 -7.01
C LYS A 89 15.53 -19.51 -5.90
N ASN A 90 14.75 -18.98 -4.95
CA ASN A 90 14.14 -19.75 -3.87
C ASN A 90 12.89 -20.54 -4.30
N LYS A 91 12.53 -20.51 -5.59
CA LYS A 91 11.40 -21.27 -6.15
C LYS A 91 10.07 -21.03 -5.45
N VAL A 92 9.77 -19.78 -5.11
CA VAL A 92 8.42 -19.43 -4.63
C VAL A 92 7.39 -19.79 -5.71
N CYS A 93 6.21 -20.21 -5.30
CA CYS A 93 5.15 -20.65 -6.21
C CYS A 93 4.35 -19.50 -6.84
N GLY A 94 4.53 -18.28 -6.36
CA GLY A 94 3.95 -17.04 -6.86
C GLY A 94 4.37 -15.87 -6.00
N ILE A 95 4.17 -14.65 -6.49
CA ILE A 95 4.55 -13.42 -5.80
C ILE A 95 3.36 -12.48 -5.73
N ILE A 96 3.11 -11.94 -4.53
CA ILE A 96 2.17 -10.85 -4.28
C ILE A 96 3.02 -9.59 -4.05
N VAL A 97 2.79 -8.52 -4.81
CA VAL A 97 3.67 -7.35 -4.81
C VAL A 97 2.91 -6.03 -4.88
N SER A 98 3.28 -5.09 -4.01
CA SER A 98 3.02 -3.66 -4.18
C SER A 98 4.33 -3.02 -4.65
N GLN A 99 4.31 -2.41 -5.85
CA GLN A 99 5.54 -1.90 -6.47
C GLN A 99 6.14 -0.72 -5.70
N ALA A 100 7.46 -0.56 -5.77
CA ALA A 100 8.16 0.57 -5.19
C ALA A 100 7.82 1.88 -5.91
N LYS A 101 7.84 3.02 -5.20
CA LYS A 101 7.54 4.36 -5.77
C LYS A 101 8.48 4.75 -6.91
N ASP A 102 9.74 4.34 -6.85
CA ASP A 102 10.72 4.69 -7.88
C ASP A 102 10.75 3.71 -9.07
N THR A 103 9.92 2.65 -9.05
CA THR A 103 9.82 1.70 -10.15
C THR A 103 9.24 2.36 -11.40
N ARG A 104 10.04 2.37 -12.49
CA ARG A 104 9.70 2.91 -13.80
C ARG A 104 9.85 1.88 -14.92
N ARG A 105 10.51 0.76 -14.64
CA ARG A 105 10.77 -0.34 -15.56
C ARG A 105 10.24 -1.62 -14.95
N TYR A 106 9.75 -2.52 -15.78
CA TYR A 106 9.03 -3.71 -15.33
C TYR A 106 9.67 -5.02 -15.81
N ASP A 107 10.91 -4.96 -16.33
CA ASP A 107 11.62 -6.11 -16.90
C ASP A 107 11.76 -7.26 -15.90
N HIS A 108 11.96 -6.96 -14.64
CA HIS A 108 12.07 -7.95 -13.55
C HIS A 108 10.76 -8.70 -13.30
N PHE A 109 9.62 -8.02 -13.38
CA PHE A 109 8.31 -8.65 -13.28
C PHE A 109 7.99 -9.48 -14.54
N GLN A 110 8.29 -8.94 -15.73
CA GLN A 110 8.10 -9.67 -16.98
C GLN A 110 8.93 -10.95 -17.00
N LYS A 111 10.20 -10.90 -16.58
CA LYS A 111 11.08 -12.06 -16.45
C LYS A 111 10.48 -13.16 -15.55
N LEU A 112 9.85 -12.81 -14.44
CA LEU A 112 9.17 -13.77 -13.56
C LEU A 112 8.00 -14.45 -14.29
N MET A 113 7.15 -13.67 -14.95
CA MET A 113 6.01 -14.17 -15.72
C MET A 113 6.45 -15.10 -16.85
N ASP A 114 7.46 -14.71 -17.63
CA ASP A 114 8.03 -15.52 -18.71
C ASP A 114 8.60 -16.86 -18.23
N ASN A 115 9.01 -16.92 -16.95
CA ASN A 115 9.47 -18.15 -16.31
C ASN A 115 8.37 -18.89 -15.52
N GLY A 116 7.10 -18.52 -15.72
CA GLY A 116 5.94 -19.20 -15.14
C GLY A 116 5.68 -18.92 -13.67
N VAL A 117 6.25 -17.85 -13.10
CA VAL A 117 5.95 -17.40 -11.73
C VAL A 117 4.76 -16.43 -11.79
N PRO A 118 3.56 -16.79 -11.28
CA PRO A 118 2.40 -15.93 -11.30
C PRO A 118 2.61 -14.72 -10.38
N LEU A 119 2.14 -13.55 -10.83
CA LEU A 119 2.19 -12.29 -10.09
C LEU A 119 0.79 -11.80 -9.76
N VAL A 120 0.62 -11.32 -8.54
CA VAL A 120 -0.54 -10.58 -8.08
C VAL A 120 -0.05 -9.22 -7.59
N PHE A 121 -0.44 -8.16 -8.27
CA PHE A 121 -0.20 -6.80 -7.83
C PHE A 121 -1.31 -6.34 -6.89
N TYR A 122 -0.96 -5.64 -5.83
CA TYR A 122 -1.94 -5.03 -4.94
C TYR A 122 -1.57 -3.58 -4.64
N ASP A 123 -2.56 -2.74 -4.33
CA ASP A 123 -2.39 -1.33 -4.05
C ASP A 123 -1.68 -0.61 -5.21
N ARG A 124 -0.36 -0.61 -5.24
CA ARG A 124 0.44 -0.05 -6.33
C ARG A 124 0.69 -1.09 -7.41
N ILE A 125 0.00 -0.93 -8.51
CA ILE A 125 -0.02 -1.91 -9.60
C ILE A 125 0.92 -1.53 -10.73
N CYS A 126 1.48 -2.56 -11.36
CA CYS A 126 2.17 -2.44 -12.63
C CYS A 126 1.16 -2.61 -13.78
N THR A 127 1.06 -1.61 -14.66
CA THR A 127 0.22 -1.70 -15.87
C THR A 127 0.94 -2.30 -17.08
N GLY A 128 2.27 -2.36 -17.04
CA GLY A 128 3.12 -2.87 -18.11
C GLY A 128 3.28 -4.38 -18.14
N VAL A 129 2.76 -5.12 -17.15
CA VAL A 129 2.86 -6.59 -17.05
C VAL A 129 1.48 -7.19 -16.84
N ASN A 130 1.19 -8.32 -17.49
CA ASN A 130 -0.11 -8.98 -17.43
C ASN A 130 -0.26 -9.87 -16.18
N GLY A 131 -0.21 -9.27 -14.97
CA GLY A 131 -0.48 -9.93 -13.68
C GLY A 131 -1.89 -9.68 -13.19
N SER A 132 -2.36 -10.52 -12.25
CA SER A 132 -3.61 -10.25 -11.51
C SER A 132 -3.46 -8.99 -10.67
N ARG A 133 -4.57 -8.29 -10.41
CA ARG A 133 -4.56 -7.02 -9.67
C ARG A 133 -5.65 -7.02 -8.61
N VAL A 134 -5.30 -6.55 -7.41
CA VAL A 134 -6.23 -6.30 -6.31
C VAL A 134 -6.07 -4.84 -5.92
N VAL A 135 -7.08 -4.04 -6.21
CA VAL A 135 -7.07 -2.58 -6.02
C VAL A 135 -8.35 -2.13 -5.32
N VAL A 136 -8.29 -0.97 -4.68
CA VAL A 136 -9.46 -0.26 -4.18
C VAL A 136 -9.94 0.73 -5.25
N ASP A 137 -11.14 1.26 -5.08
CA ASP A 137 -11.69 2.28 -5.97
C ASP A 137 -11.20 3.67 -5.57
N ASP A 138 -9.92 3.92 -5.86
CA ASP A 138 -9.23 5.17 -5.52
C ASP A 138 -9.90 6.42 -6.08
N TYR A 139 -10.44 6.32 -7.30
CA TYR A 139 -11.11 7.45 -7.95
C TYR A 139 -12.41 7.83 -7.23
N ASN A 140 -13.31 6.87 -7.03
CA ASN A 140 -14.59 7.16 -6.38
C ASN A 140 -14.41 7.51 -4.90
N GLY A 141 -13.45 6.88 -4.20
CA GLY A 141 -13.11 7.24 -2.83
C GLY A 141 -12.66 8.70 -2.71
N ALA A 142 -11.74 9.13 -3.57
CA ALA A 142 -11.27 10.52 -3.61
C ALA A 142 -12.38 11.51 -4.03
N TYR A 143 -13.16 11.13 -5.04
CA TYR A 143 -14.29 11.94 -5.49
C TYR A 143 -15.32 12.16 -4.37
N ALA A 144 -15.67 11.11 -3.65
CA ALA A 144 -16.62 11.19 -2.53
C ALA A 144 -16.06 12.02 -1.36
N ALA A 145 -14.79 11.85 -1.00
CA ALA A 145 -14.13 12.61 0.06
C ALA A 145 -14.14 14.11 -0.24
N VAL A 146 -13.74 14.50 -1.45
CA VAL A 146 -13.67 15.91 -1.85
C VAL A 146 -15.07 16.50 -2.01
N THR A 147 -16.04 15.74 -2.53
CA THR A 147 -17.45 16.17 -2.59
C THR A 147 -17.98 16.44 -1.18
N HIS A 148 -17.72 15.55 -0.22
CA HIS A 148 -18.10 15.76 1.19
C HIS A 148 -17.49 17.07 1.76
N MET A 149 -16.21 17.34 1.47
CA MET A 149 -15.57 18.60 1.91
C MET A 149 -16.26 19.83 1.30
N ILE A 150 -16.65 19.76 0.02
CA ILE A 150 -17.39 20.85 -0.66
C ILE A 150 -18.78 21.03 -0.05
N ASP A 151 -19.50 19.95 0.20
CA ASP A 151 -20.84 19.94 0.81
C ASP A 151 -20.83 20.53 2.23
N THR A 152 -19.71 20.40 2.95
CA THR A 152 -19.49 21.01 4.27
C THR A 152 -19.01 22.46 4.19
N GLY A 153 -18.87 23.03 2.99
CA GLY A 153 -18.63 24.45 2.76
C GLY A 153 -17.21 24.82 2.35
N CYS A 154 -16.30 23.85 2.19
CA CYS A 154 -14.92 24.10 1.74
C CYS A 154 -14.90 24.57 0.27
N LYS A 155 -14.03 25.54 -0.03
CA LYS A 155 -13.95 26.18 -1.36
C LYS A 155 -12.55 26.16 -1.97
N ARG A 156 -11.52 26.10 -1.17
CA ARG A 156 -10.11 26.09 -1.59
C ARG A 156 -9.43 24.88 -0.99
N ILE A 157 -9.59 23.74 -1.66
CA ILE A 157 -9.12 22.46 -1.16
C ILE A 157 -7.72 22.20 -1.74
N ALA A 158 -6.73 22.07 -0.87
CA ALA A 158 -5.39 21.63 -1.25
C ALA A 158 -5.34 20.11 -1.41
N PHE A 159 -4.52 19.61 -2.34
CA PHE A 159 -4.25 18.20 -2.54
C PHE A 159 -2.79 17.86 -2.25
N TYR A 160 -2.56 16.94 -1.32
CA TYR A 160 -1.25 16.37 -1.05
C TYR A 160 -1.21 14.93 -1.53
N GLY A 161 -0.45 14.66 -2.60
CA GLY A 161 -0.43 13.40 -3.34
C GLY A 161 0.93 12.75 -3.43
N SER A 162 0.96 11.49 -3.84
CA SER A 162 2.18 10.75 -4.19
C SER A 162 2.63 11.06 -5.62
N PRO A 163 3.84 10.61 -6.04
CA PRO A 163 4.30 10.79 -7.41
C PRO A 163 3.33 10.25 -8.46
N MET A 164 3.12 11.00 -9.53
CA MET A 164 2.10 10.73 -10.57
C MET A 164 2.42 9.56 -11.51
N ASN A 165 3.51 8.85 -11.30
CA ASN A 165 3.77 7.57 -11.97
C ASN A 165 2.98 6.40 -11.38
N LEU A 166 2.43 6.56 -10.18
CA LEU A 166 1.60 5.55 -9.51
C LEU A 166 0.14 5.69 -9.93
N GLU A 167 -0.52 4.58 -10.26
CA GLU A 167 -1.94 4.60 -10.65
C GLU A 167 -2.84 5.10 -9.53
N ILE A 168 -2.54 4.73 -8.27
CA ILE A 168 -3.28 5.24 -7.11
C ILE A 168 -3.25 6.78 -7.03
N SER A 169 -2.08 7.39 -7.33
CA SER A 169 -1.93 8.85 -7.31
C SER A 169 -2.75 9.51 -8.39
N LYS A 170 -2.71 8.96 -9.61
CA LYS A 170 -3.52 9.45 -10.73
C LYS A 170 -5.01 9.36 -10.43
N ASN A 171 -5.45 8.21 -9.93
CA ASN A 171 -6.86 7.96 -9.66
C ASN A 171 -7.38 8.88 -8.55
N ARG A 172 -6.66 9.05 -7.43
CA ARG A 172 -7.05 9.96 -6.35
C ARG A 172 -7.00 11.41 -6.82
N TYR A 173 -5.98 11.80 -7.58
CA TYR A 173 -5.93 13.15 -8.17
C TYR A 173 -7.09 13.41 -9.13
N ASN A 174 -7.42 12.45 -10.01
CA ASN A 174 -8.53 12.59 -10.94
C ASN A 174 -9.88 12.69 -10.19
N GLY A 175 -10.08 11.90 -9.13
CA GLY A 175 -11.26 12.03 -8.26
C GLY A 175 -11.37 13.40 -7.60
N TYR A 176 -10.25 13.91 -7.06
CA TYR A 176 -10.17 15.28 -6.51
C TYR A 176 -10.48 16.35 -7.56
N HIS A 177 -9.80 16.30 -8.72
CA HIS A 177 -9.99 17.25 -9.82
C HIS A 177 -11.44 17.29 -10.30
N ASP A 178 -12.01 16.12 -10.54
CA ASP A 178 -13.37 15.99 -11.07
C ASP A 178 -14.43 16.43 -10.04
N ALA A 179 -14.20 16.15 -8.75
CA ALA A 179 -15.08 16.64 -7.69
C ALA A 179 -15.10 18.17 -7.65
N LEU A 180 -13.94 18.84 -7.73
CA LEU A 180 -13.87 20.29 -7.83
C LEU A 180 -14.62 20.81 -9.06
N THR A 181 -14.29 20.28 -10.24
CA THR A 181 -14.82 20.75 -11.53
C THR A 181 -16.34 20.59 -11.62
N LYS A 182 -16.88 19.43 -11.23
CA LYS A 182 -18.32 19.17 -11.27
C LYS A 182 -19.13 20.02 -10.27
N ASN A 183 -18.49 20.48 -9.20
CA ASN A 183 -19.09 21.38 -8.23
C ASN A 183 -18.78 22.87 -8.52
N GLY A 184 -18.23 23.19 -9.68
CA GLY A 184 -17.99 24.57 -10.13
C GLY A 184 -16.82 25.27 -9.42
N LEU A 185 -15.96 24.54 -8.72
CA LEU A 185 -14.75 25.05 -8.10
C LEU A 185 -13.57 24.98 -9.09
N LYS A 186 -12.71 26.00 -9.04
CA LYS A 186 -11.51 26.03 -9.89
C LYS A 186 -10.37 25.28 -9.22
N LEU A 187 -9.70 24.42 -9.98
CA LEU A 187 -8.42 23.86 -9.57
C LEU A 187 -7.40 24.98 -9.41
N ASN A 188 -6.68 24.99 -8.30
CA ASN A 188 -5.53 25.83 -8.06
C ASN A 188 -4.27 24.95 -7.97
N GLU A 189 -3.49 24.89 -9.06
CA GLU A 189 -2.25 24.10 -9.13
C GLU A 189 -1.24 24.45 -8.04
N ALA A 190 -1.28 25.71 -7.53
CA ALA A 190 -0.43 26.12 -6.42
C ALA A 190 -0.77 25.42 -5.10
N LEU A 191 -1.92 24.77 -4.98
CA LEU A 191 -2.34 23.99 -3.81
C LEU A 191 -2.16 22.48 -4.01
N VAL A 192 -1.62 22.04 -5.14
CA VAL A 192 -1.28 20.63 -5.42
C VAL A 192 0.18 20.40 -5.10
N ARG A 193 0.47 19.45 -4.22
CA ARG A 193 1.84 19.13 -3.78
C ARG A 193 2.10 17.62 -3.83
N ILE A 194 3.32 17.26 -4.21
CA ILE A 194 3.82 15.89 -4.00
C ILE A 194 4.30 15.80 -2.56
N CYS A 195 3.50 15.15 -1.74
CA CYS A 195 3.67 15.03 -0.31
C CYS A 195 2.85 13.83 0.18
N ASP A 196 3.49 12.72 0.52
CA ASP A 196 2.79 11.46 0.79
C ASP A 196 3.24 10.76 2.08
N ASP A 197 3.96 11.49 2.93
CA ASP A 197 4.28 11.05 4.28
C ASP A 197 4.14 12.20 5.29
N ARG A 198 4.15 11.84 6.57
CA ARG A 198 3.97 12.79 7.67
C ARG A 198 5.07 13.85 7.71
N ALA A 199 6.34 13.48 7.55
CA ALA A 199 7.45 14.40 7.67
C ALA A 199 7.43 15.46 6.56
N GLN A 200 7.11 15.06 5.33
CA GLN A 200 6.93 15.97 4.21
C GLN A 200 5.75 16.92 4.47
N ALA A 201 4.63 16.40 4.99
CA ALA A 201 3.48 17.22 5.34
C ALA A 201 3.83 18.27 6.41
N GLU A 202 4.53 17.88 7.47
CA GLU A 202 4.99 18.81 8.51
C GLU A 202 5.97 19.89 7.96
N ALA A 203 6.75 19.57 6.92
CA ALA A 203 7.69 20.50 6.30
C ALA A 203 7.00 21.50 5.33
N ILE A 204 6.02 21.03 4.55
CA ILE A 204 5.39 21.81 3.47
C ILE A 204 4.19 22.63 3.97
N THR A 205 3.40 22.10 4.90
CA THR A 205 2.15 22.73 5.36
C THR A 205 2.33 24.15 5.90
N PRO A 206 3.42 24.52 6.61
CA PRO A 206 3.60 25.90 7.07
C PRO A 206 3.64 26.94 5.94
N GLU A 207 4.27 26.62 4.81
CA GLU A 207 4.28 27.49 3.63
C GLU A 207 2.85 27.73 3.11
N ILE A 208 2.10 26.65 2.92
CA ILE A 208 0.73 26.68 2.38
C ILE A 208 -0.23 27.42 3.32
N LEU A 209 -0.11 27.21 4.62
CA LEU A 209 -0.97 27.90 5.61
C LEU A 209 -0.56 29.37 5.84
N SER A 210 0.63 29.77 5.43
CA SER A 210 1.08 31.18 5.50
C SER A 210 0.69 32.01 4.28
N LEU A 211 0.01 31.43 3.29
CA LEU A 211 -0.52 32.17 2.17
C LEU A 211 -1.54 33.24 2.63
N PRO A 212 -1.74 34.33 1.86
CA PRO A 212 -2.79 35.30 2.14
C PRO A 212 -4.17 34.63 2.26
N ASP A 213 -5.06 35.22 3.05
CA ASP A 213 -6.39 34.65 3.37
C ASP A 213 -7.24 34.30 2.13
N ASN A 214 -7.09 35.05 1.06
CA ASN A 214 -7.80 34.80 -0.21
C ASN A 214 -7.15 33.69 -1.07
N GLU A 215 -5.94 33.26 -0.74
CA GLU A 215 -5.19 32.20 -1.45
C GLU A 215 -5.01 30.94 -0.61
N ARG A 216 -4.98 31.11 0.72
CA ARG A 216 -4.83 30.00 1.68
C ARG A 216 -5.98 29.00 1.51
N PRO A 217 -5.69 27.67 1.51
CA PRO A 217 -6.74 26.66 1.51
C PRO A 217 -7.55 26.70 2.81
N ASP A 218 -8.83 26.40 2.71
CA ASP A 218 -9.72 26.15 3.82
C ASP A 218 -9.87 24.65 4.11
N ALA A 219 -9.26 23.81 3.25
CA ALA A 219 -9.27 22.36 3.44
C ALA A 219 -8.08 21.67 2.77
N PHE A 220 -7.77 20.46 3.25
CA PHE A 220 -6.74 19.57 2.69
C PHE A 220 -7.32 18.17 2.45
N PHE A 221 -7.19 17.68 1.23
CA PHE A 221 -7.34 16.27 0.92
C PHE A 221 -5.96 15.64 0.78
N ALA A 222 -5.64 14.72 1.68
CA ALA A 222 -4.35 14.03 1.71
C ALA A 222 -4.46 12.62 1.14
N ILE A 223 -3.42 12.21 0.42
CA ILE A 223 -3.34 10.91 -0.24
C ILE A 223 -3.48 9.72 0.74
N ASN A 224 -3.12 9.90 2.00
CA ASN A 224 -3.24 8.92 3.08
C ASN A 224 -3.37 9.60 4.45
N ASP A 225 -3.68 8.80 5.48
CA ASP A 225 -3.89 9.29 6.84
C ASP A 225 -2.61 9.81 7.49
N ASP A 226 -1.44 9.23 7.23
CA ASP A 226 -0.18 9.69 7.82
C ASP A 226 0.16 11.10 7.33
N THR A 227 -0.07 11.40 6.05
CA THR A 227 0.05 12.76 5.49
C THR A 227 -0.97 13.70 6.13
N ALA A 228 -2.24 13.27 6.25
CA ALA A 228 -3.30 14.06 6.88
C ALA A 228 -3.00 14.40 8.35
N ILE A 229 -2.44 13.46 9.11
CA ILE A 229 -2.00 13.67 10.49
C ILE A 229 -0.86 14.68 10.57
N GLY A 230 0.08 14.67 9.61
CA GLY A 230 1.13 15.69 9.51
C GLY A 230 0.57 17.10 9.29
N ILE A 231 -0.43 17.23 8.43
CA ILE A 231 -1.17 18.48 8.20
C ILE A 231 -1.87 18.92 9.49
N LEU A 232 -2.63 18.01 10.13
CA LEU A 232 -3.37 18.27 11.37
C LEU A 232 -2.45 18.78 12.47
N TYR A 233 -1.35 18.08 12.70
CA TYR A 233 -0.36 18.46 13.70
C TYR A 233 0.21 19.87 13.44
N THR A 234 0.54 20.15 12.18
CA THR A 234 1.11 21.45 11.79
C THR A 234 0.10 22.57 11.88
N ALA A 235 -1.14 22.37 11.41
CA ALA A 235 -2.21 23.35 11.49
C ALA A 235 -2.46 23.75 12.95
N LYS A 236 -2.59 22.79 13.87
CA LYS A 236 -2.78 23.05 15.30
C LYS A 236 -1.60 23.80 15.92
N ARG A 237 -0.36 23.46 15.58
CA ARG A 237 0.84 24.18 16.02
C ARG A 237 0.88 25.64 15.55
N MET A 238 0.33 25.93 14.38
CA MET A 238 0.22 27.28 13.84
C MET A 238 -0.99 28.05 14.40
N GLY A 239 -1.80 27.43 15.27
CA GLY A 239 -2.94 28.06 15.93
C GLY A 239 -4.27 27.94 15.18
N PHE A 240 -4.32 27.18 14.08
CA PHE A 240 -5.58 26.94 13.36
C PHE A 240 -6.44 25.92 14.10
N LYS A 241 -7.73 26.18 14.13
CA LYS A 241 -8.74 25.22 14.63
C LYS A 241 -9.11 24.25 13.51
N VAL A 242 -9.20 22.97 13.86
CA VAL A 242 -9.62 21.90 12.96
C VAL A 242 -10.86 21.24 13.56
N PRO A 243 -12.00 21.22 12.88
CA PRO A 243 -12.19 21.57 11.46
C PRO A 243 -12.59 23.03 11.16
N GLU A 244 -12.75 23.93 12.15
CA GLU A 244 -13.43 25.24 12.01
C GLU A 244 -12.71 26.19 11.05
N ASP A 245 -11.36 26.26 11.11
CA ASP A 245 -10.57 27.12 10.22
C ASP A 245 -10.05 26.31 9.00
N ILE A 246 -9.71 25.05 9.21
CA ILE A 246 -9.10 24.16 8.21
C ILE A 246 -9.71 22.77 8.35
N SER A 247 -10.40 22.31 7.33
CA SER A 247 -10.87 20.92 7.24
C SER A 247 -9.79 19.99 6.68
N ILE A 248 -9.70 18.76 7.18
CA ILE A 248 -8.68 17.79 6.75
C ILE A 248 -9.33 16.43 6.52
N CYS A 249 -9.06 15.85 5.35
CA CYS A 249 -9.52 14.51 5.00
C CYS A 249 -8.33 13.66 4.54
N GLY A 250 -8.22 12.45 5.09
CA GLY A 250 -7.24 11.43 4.71
C GLY A 250 -7.83 10.34 3.81
N PHE A 251 -7.09 9.24 3.72
CA PHE A 251 -7.45 8.05 2.96
C PHE A 251 -6.83 6.82 3.62
N THR A 252 -7.56 5.74 3.82
CA THR A 252 -7.14 4.42 4.34
C THR A 252 -7.85 4.00 5.63
N ASN A 253 -8.38 4.93 6.42
CA ASN A 253 -9.00 4.67 7.73
C ASN A 253 -8.12 3.81 8.66
N GLY A 254 -6.83 4.15 8.73
CA GLY A 254 -5.88 3.48 9.61
C GLY A 254 -6.16 3.74 11.09
N SER A 255 -5.70 2.88 11.98
CA SER A 255 -5.93 2.99 13.44
C SER A 255 -5.52 4.35 14.05
N ARG A 256 -4.62 5.08 13.41
CA ARG A 256 -4.21 6.43 13.84
C ARG A 256 -5.24 7.49 13.55
N SER A 257 -6.13 7.30 12.56
CA SER A 257 -7.18 8.27 12.20
C SER A 257 -8.17 8.51 13.35
N VAL A 258 -8.44 7.48 14.13
CA VAL A 258 -9.33 7.56 15.31
C VAL A 258 -8.60 7.92 16.61
N ALA A 259 -7.26 7.91 16.61
CA ALA A 259 -6.43 8.21 17.78
C ALA A 259 -5.95 9.67 17.84
N CYS A 260 -6.17 10.44 16.77
CA CYS A 260 -5.84 11.89 16.76
C CYS A 260 -7.02 12.73 17.28
N ASP A 261 -6.74 13.96 17.64
CA ASP A 261 -7.73 14.93 18.13
C ASP A 261 -7.67 16.22 17.29
N PRO A 262 -8.78 16.57 16.61
CA PRO A 262 -9.99 15.76 16.40
C PRO A 262 -9.71 14.47 15.62
N MET A 263 -10.63 13.49 15.72
CA MET A 263 -10.58 12.31 14.86
C MET A 263 -10.60 12.74 13.38
N LEU A 264 -9.80 12.05 12.58
CA LEU A 264 -9.64 12.39 11.18
C LEU A 264 -10.83 11.87 10.35
N THR A 265 -11.39 12.75 9.51
CA THR A 265 -12.22 12.31 8.39
C THR A 265 -11.35 11.59 7.38
N THR A 266 -11.74 10.40 6.95
CA THR A 266 -10.92 9.57 6.05
C THR A 266 -11.79 8.64 5.20
N VAL A 267 -11.27 8.20 4.06
CA VAL A 267 -11.89 7.18 3.20
C VAL A 267 -11.49 5.80 3.72
N GLU A 268 -12.51 4.92 3.85
CA GLU A 268 -12.33 3.52 4.21
C GLU A 268 -12.24 2.61 2.99
#